data_317866168ff8034a75640e51d5eaec64
#
_entry.id   317866168ff8034a75640e51d5eaec64
#
_cell.length_a   1.000
_cell.length_b   1.000
_cell.length_c   1.000
_cell.angle_alpha   90.00
_cell.angle_beta   90.00
_cell.angle_gamma   90.00
#
_symmetry.space_group_name_H-M   'P 1'
#
loop_
_entity.id
_entity.type
_entity.pdbx_description
1 polymer ?
#
loop_
_entity_poly.entity_id
_entity_poly.type
_entity_poly.pdbx_seq_one_letter_code
_entity_poly.pdbx_strand_id
1 'polypeptide(L)'
;MATAVSASLQSNARKDYAKNIVIIGAFFFIFGFITWINGTLIPYLKIACELEEWQAYLVTFAFYISYTVMAIPSSGLLQKTGMIKGMSVGLGVMATGCIIFIPAALTRSYGLFLTGLFFTGGGMTLLQTAVNPYITLLGPEKSAARRISIMGVCNKVAGILAPLIMGSIILKNSGGLIDELAKMNEAAKNARLDELSHAVIMPYIFLAAILFSLAILIRYAHLPEIKSEAKPVASLELSGLDPAIKKQFILGFTAIFFAVGAEVLSGDTMGNYGLYNGLSLDLAKSLTSYTLAAMMIGYLTGIWVIPKYISQQKAFYISSWLGIIVTVLIIVLPGIASLACVALLGLANAMLWPAIWPQALKGLTTKMTARGSAILIMGIAGGALMPLCYSWLAQYINNQNAYTILIPAYFFQLYYSSKGKKHENLPSLR
;
A
#
# COMPACT_ATOMS: atom_id res chain seq x y z
N MET A 1 -11.78 -13.23 48.32
CA MET A 1 -12.61 -13.59 47.17
C MET A 1 -12.69 -12.48 46.11
N ALA A 2 -12.95 -11.23 46.51
CA ALA A 2 -13.02 -10.07 45.55
C ALA A 2 -11.74 -9.81 44.78
N THR A 3 -10.54 -9.95 45.35
CA THR A 3 -9.24 -9.77 44.71
C THR A 3 -8.95 -10.84 43.64
N ALA A 4 -9.37 -12.07 43.85
CA ALA A 4 -9.20 -13.15 42.87
C ALA A 4 -10.14 -12.99 41.67
N VAL A 5 -11.37 -12.49 41.90
CA VAL A 5 -12.35 -12.21 40.83
C VAL A 5 -11.88 -11.00 39.99
N SER A 6 -11.35 -9.94 40.63
CA SER A 6 -10.80 -8.79 39.88
C SER A 6 -9.56 -9.15 39.07
N ALA A 7 -8.67 -10.01 39.56
CA ALA A 7 -7.50 -10.50 38.85
C ALA A 7 -7.89 -11.39 37.65
N SER A 8 -8.92 -12.24 37.80
CA SER A 8 -9.42 -13.07 36.70
C SER A 8 -10.11 -12.25 35.60
N LEU A 9 -10.87 -11.22 35.96
CA LEU A 9 -11.50 -10.29 35.01
C LEU A 9 -10.46 -9.48 34.24
N GLN A 10 -9.41 -8.99 34.93
CA GLN A 10 -8.29 -8.28 34.28
C GLN A 10 -7.48 -9.21 33.36
N SER A 11 -7.27 -10.46 33.77
CA SER A 11 -6.60 -11.47 32.93
C SER A 11 -7.38 -11.78 31.66
N ASN A 12 -8.71 -11.94 31.76
CA ASN A 12 -9.56 -12.20 30.60
C ASN A 12 -9.62 -11.01 29.64
N ALA A 13 -9.80 -9.79 30.16
CA ALA A 13 -9.76 -8.56 29.35
C ALA A 13 -8.43 -8.37 28.63
N ARG A 14 -7.29 -8.75 29.25
CA ARG A 14 -5.98 -8.73 28.63
C ARG A 14 -5.79 -9.76 27.54
N LYS A 15 -6.36 -10.97 27.71
CA LYS A 15 -6.36 -12.03 26.70
C LYS A 15 -7.20 -11.63 25.48
N ASP A 16 -8.39 -11.09 25.70
CA ASP A 16 -9.29 -10.63 24.63
C ASP A 16 -8.67 -9.49 23.84
N TYR A 17 -8.02 -8.56 24.52
CA TYR A 17 -7.27 -7.48 23.88
C TYR A 17 -6.13 -8.00 23.00
N ALA A 18 -5.32 -8.95 23.51
CA ALA A 18 -4.22 -9.55 22.74
C ALA A 18 -4.74 -10.30 21.51
N LYS A 19 -5.83 -11.09 21.67
CA LYS A 19 -6.50 -11.80 20.57
C LYS A 19 -6.96 -10.82 19.47
N ASN A 20 -7.60 -9.72 19.86
CA ASN A 20 -8.08 -8.72 18.91
C ASN A 20 -6.93 -8.05 18.14
N ILE A 21 -5.80 -7.75 18.82
CA ILE A 21 -4.59 -7.20 18.17
C ILE A 21 -4.03 -8.19 17.14
N VAL A 22 -3.98 -9.49 17.45
CA VAL A 22 -3.49 -10.53 16.53
C VAL A 22 -4.40 -10.64 15.30
N ILE A 23 -5.73 -10.63 15.47
CA ILE A 23 -6.68 -10.67 14.34
C ILE A 23 -6.48 -9.46 13.43
N ILE A 24 -6.37 -8.26 13.99
CA ILE A 24 -6.14 -7.04 13.19
C ILE A 24 -4.75 -7.07 12.54
N GLY A 25 -3.73 -7.58 13.25
CA GLY A 25 -2.40 -7.82 12.69
C GLY A 25 -2.43 -8.73 11.46
N ALA A 26 -3.23 -9.78 11.48
CA ALA A 26 -3.43 -10.66 10.33
C ALA A 26 -4.05 -9.92 9.13
N PHE A 27 -4.99 -8.98 9.35
CA PHE A 27 -5.49 -8.14 8.26
C PHE A 27 -4.41 -7.24 7.66
N PHE A 28 -3.60 -6.60 8.49
CA PHE A 28 -2.49 -5.77 7.99
C PHE A 28 -1.43 -6.61 7.27
N PHE A 29 -1.22 -7.86 7.67
CA PHE A 29 -0.39 -8.81 6.95
C PHE A 29 -0.99 -9.10 5.56
N ILE A 30 -2.29 -9.39 5.47
CA ILE A 30 -2.98 -9.61 4.19
C ILE A 30 -2.90 -8.35 3.31
N PHE A 31 -3.09 -7.15 3.89
CA PHE A 31 -2.93 -5.90 3.15
C PHE A 31 -1.56 -5.80 2.51
N GLY A 32 -0.50 -6.03 3.30
CA GLY A 32 0.86 -5.99 2.79
C GLY A 32 1.11 -7.02 1.70
N PHE A 33 0.66 -8.26 1.91
CA PHE A 33 0.84 -9.33 0.94
C PHE A 33 0.18 -9.00 -0.40
N ILE A 34 -1.11 -8.66 -0.40
CA ILE A 34 -1.87 -8.40 -1.63
C ILE A 34 -1.42 -7.11 -2.32
N THR A 35 -1.10 -6.07 -1.55
CA THR A 35 -0.62 -4.80 -2.12
C THR A 35 0.68 -4.99 -2.89
N TRP A 36 1.64 -5.71 -2.33
CA TRP A 36 3.00 -5.80 -2.88
C TRP A 36 3.23 -6.95 -3.85
N ILE A 37 2.21 -7.78 -4.08
CA ILE A 37 2.22 -8.79 -5.15
C ILE A 37 2.31 -8.13 -6.53
N ASN A 38 1.80 -6.90 -6.67
CA ASN A 38 1.79 -6.15 -7.94
C ASN A 38 3.20 -5.99 -8.53
N GLY A 39 4.22 -5.76 -7.68
CA GLY A 39 5.61 -5.67 -8.12
C GLY A 39 6.12 -6.91 -8.87
N THR A 40 5.57 -8.10 -8.56
CA THR A 40 5.85 -9.35 -9.29
C THR A 40 4.91 -9.54 -10.48
N LEU A 41 3.66 -9.09 -10.37
CA LEU A 41 2.68 -9.23 -11.45
C LEU A 41 3.01 -8.37 -12.67
N ILE A 42 3.64 -7.21 -12.50
CA ILE A 42 3.98 -6.32 -13.60
C ILE A 42 4.88 -7.02 -14.63
N PRO A 43 6.10 -7.50 -14.29
CA PRO A 43 6.96 -8.19 -15.25
C PRO A 43 6.35 -9.51 -15.73
N TYR A 44 5.60 -10.21 -14.88
CA TYR A 44 4.93 -11.44 -15.25
C TYR A 44 3.85 -11.22 -16.33
N LEU A 45 2.90 -10.32 -16.13
CA LEU A 45 1.82 -10.04 -17.08
C LEU A 45 2.35 -9.37 -18.36
N LYS A 46 3.44 -8.58 -18.25
CA LYS A 46 4.13 -8.02 -19.40
C LYS A 46 4.56 -9.12 -20.37
N ILE A 47 5.12 -10.22 -19.87
CA ILE A 47 5.55 -11.34 -20.68
C ILE A 47 4.36 -12.20 -21.09
N ALA A 48 3.52 -12.64 -20.16
CA ALA A 48 2.41 -13.56 -20.40
C ALA A 48 1.37 -13.02 -21.40
N CYS A 49 1.11 -11.72 -21.38
CA CYS A 49 0.13 -11.04 -22.25
C CYS A 49 0.80 -10.21 -23.37
N GLU A 50 2.14 -10.29 -23.53
CA GLU A 50 2.91 -9.57 -24.54
C GLU A 50 2.64 -8.06 -24.55
N LEU A 51 2.73 -7.43 -23.36
CA LEU A 51 2.37 -6.03 -23.17
C LEU A 51 3.54 -5.09 -23.46
N GLU A 52 3.19 -3.89 -23.94
CA GLU A 52 4.12 -2.77 -23.94
C GLU A 52 4.44 -2.30 -22.51
N GLU A 53 5.54 -1.55 -22.33
CA GLU A 53 6.01 -1.08 -21.03
C GLU A 53 4.90 -0.36 -20.25
N TRP A 54 4.26 0.63 -20.86
CA TRP A 54 3.21 1.42 -20.20
C TRP A 54 1.95 0.61 -19.87
N GLN A 55 1.60 -0.37 -20.73
CA GLN A 55 0.47 -1.26 -20.48
C GLN A 55 0.67 -2.09 -19.21
N ALA A 56 1.90 -2.58 -18.99
CA ALA A 56 2.22 -3.37 -17.80
C ALA A 56 1.92 -2.63 -16.49
N TYR A 57 2.07 -1.29 -16.45
CA TYR A 57 1.76 -0.49 -15.27
C TYR A 57 0.27 -0.21 -15.04
N LEU A 58 -0.61 -0.60 -15.99
CA LEU A 58 -2.05 -0.62 -15.74
C LEU A 58 -2.43 -1.63 -14.63
N VAL A 59 -1.59 -2.60 -14.32
CA VAL A 59 -1.70 -3.48 -13.13
C VAL A 59 -1.80 -2.64 -11.87
N THR A 60 -0.80 -1.80 -11.62
CA THR A 60 -0.75 -0.90 -10.47
C THR A 60 -1.88 0.13 -10.53
N PHE A 61 -2.14 0.69 -11.71
CA PHE A 61 -3.24 1.64 -11.91
C PHE A 61 -4.59 1.04 -11.52
N ALA A 62 -4.97 -0.13 -12.05
CA ALA A 62 -6.25 -0.77 -11.79
C ALA A 62 -6.46 -1.05 -10.29
N PHE A 63 -5.41 -1.51 -9.61
CA PHE A 63 -5.46 -1.77 -8.18
C PHE A 63 -5.64 -0.48 -7.36
N TYR A 64 -4.81 0.52 -7.56
CA TYR A 64 -4.80 1.72 -6.70
C TYR A 64 -5.89 2.75 -7.06
N ILE A 65 -6.35 2.83 -8.32
CA ILE A 65 -7.46 3.72 -8.68
C ILE A 65 -8.76 3.29 -8.00
N SER A 66 -8.89 2.00 -7.70
CA SER A 66 -10.05 1.48 -6.98
C SER A 66 -10.23 2.12 -5.60
N TYR A 67 -9.13 2.56 -4.94
CA TYR A 67 -9.21 3.27 -3.67
C TYR A 67 -9.97 4.60 -3.81
N THR A 68 -9.72 5.32 -4.88
CA THR A 68 -10.43 6.59 -5.16
C THR A 68 -11.91 6.35 -5.47
N VAL A 69 -12.19 5.37 -6.34
CA VAL A 69 -13.56 5.04 -6.77
C VAL A 69 -14.37 4.47 -5.61
N MET A 70 -13.78 3.59 -4.81
CA MET A 70 -14.46 2.85 -3.74
C MET A 70 -14.47 3.55 -2.38
N ALA A 71 -13.72 4.65 -2.17
CA ALA A 71 -13.66 5.34 -0.88
C ALA A 71 -15.05 5.80 -0.40
N ILE A 72 -15.83 6.44 -1.26
CA ILE A 72 -17.18 6.92 -0.93
C ILE A 72 -18.17 5.76 -0.77
N PRO A 73 -18.30 4.82 -1.73
CA PRO A 73 -19.15 3.63 -1.57
C PRO A 73 -18.84 2.81 -0.32
N SER A 74 -17.55 2.63 0.00
CA SER A 74 -17.10 1.89 1.20
C SER A 74 -17.59 2.55 2.48
N SER A 75 -17.44 3.87 2.60
CA SER A 75 -17.94 4.62 3.75
C SER A 75 -19.46 4.47 3.92
N GLY A 76 -20.22 4.56 2.84
CA GLY A 76 -21.69 4.36 2.85
C GLY A 76 -22.09 2.94 3.25
N LEU A 77 -21.36 1.95 2.78
CA LEU A 77 -21.62 0.54 3.12
C LEU A 77 -21.32 0.28 4.61
N LEU A 78 -20.20 0.77 5.14
CA LEU A 78 -19.83 0.60 6.54
C LEU A 78 -20.82 1.23 7.51
N GLN A 79 -21.46 2.34 7.15
CA GLN A 79 -22.52 2.96 7.95
C GLN A 79 -23.77 2.07 8.05
N LYS A 80 -24.10 1.36 6.97
CA LYS A 80 -25.27 0.47 6.92
C LYS A 80 -25.03 -0.89 7.57
N THR A 81 -23.82 -1.41 7.42
CA THR A 81 -23.49 -2.78 7.84
C THR A 81 -22.74 -2.87 9.16
N GLY A 82 -22.13 -1.79 9.63
CA GLY A 82 -21.15 -1.80 10.73
C GLY A 82 -19.76 -2.23 10.28
N MET A 83 -18.77 -2.08 11.18
CA MET A 83 -17.36 -2.33 10.82
C MET A 83 -17.07 -3.81 10.56
N ILE A 84 -17.58 -4.72 11.41
CA ILE A 84 -17.26 -6.17 11.32
C ILE A 84 -17.86 -6.78 10.05
N LYS A 85 -19.14 -6.50 9.77
CA LYS A 85 -19.76 -6.97 8.52
C LYS A 85 -19.11 -6.33 7.30
N GLY A 86 -18.73 -5.04 7.38
CA GLY A 86 -17.99 -4.35 6.32
C GLY A 86 -16.64 -5.01 6.03
N MET A 87 -15.88 -5.38 7.07
CA MET A 87 -14.62 -6.14 6.90
C MET A 87 -14.87 -7.49 6.19
N SER A 88 -15.91 -8.22 6.59
CA SER A 88 -16.28 -9.49 5.95
C SER A 88 -16.63 -9.30 4.46
N VAL A 89 -17.40 -8.27 4.13
CA VAL A 89 -17.74 -7.94 2.73
C VAL A 89 -16.50 -7.55 1.95
N GLY A 90 -15.61 -6.73 2.52
CA GLY A 90 -14.33 -6.34 1.88
C GLY A 90 -13.47 -7.57 1.51
N LEU A 91 -13.31 -8.50 2.45
CA LEU A 91 -12.62 -9.77 2.18
C LEU A 91 -13.31 -10.62 1.11
N GLY A 92 -14.64 -10.65 1.09
CA GLY A 92 -15.41 -11.35 0.05
C GLY A 92 -15.21 -10.73 -1.34
N VAL A 93 -15.22 -9.40 -1.44
CA VAL A 93 -14.93 -8.68 -2.70
C VAL A 93 -13.49 -8.95 -3.17
N MET A 94 -12.50 -8.95 -2.25
CA MET A 94 -11.13 -9.32 -2.58
C MET A 94 -11.03 -10.76 -3.10
N ALA A 95 -11.72 -11.71 -2.45
CA ALA A 95 -11.77 -13.11 -2.89
C ALA A 95 -12.37 -13.22 -4.30
N THR A 96 -13.44 -12.48 -4.60
CA THR A 96 -14.02 -12.41 -5.94
C THR A 96 -13.00 -11.88 -6.96
N GLY A 97 -12.25 -10.83 -6.60
CA GLY A 97 -11.16 -10.32 -7.43
C GLY A 97 -10.12 -11.41 -7.75
N CYS A 98 -9.71 -12.20 -6.75
CA CYS A 98 -8.80 -13.33 -6.95
C CYS A 98 -9.40 -14.43 -7.85
N ILE A 99 -10.72 -14.73 -7.74
CA ILE A 99 -11.39 -15.71 -8.59
C ILE A 99 -11.43 -15.26 -10.06
N ILE A 100 -11.57 -13.96 -10.34
CA ILE A 100 -11.54 -13.40 -11.70
C ILE A 100 -10.18 -13.68 -12.40
N PHE A 101 -9.09 -13.84 -11.65
CA PHE A 101 -7.80 -14.23 -12.21
C PHE A 101 -7.83 -15.61 -12.91
N ILE A 102 -8.75 -16.50 -12.54
CA ILE A 102 -8.85 -17.84 -13.14
C ILE A 102 -9.25 -17.75 -14.62
N PRO A 103 -10.44 -17.19 -14.97
CA PRO A 103 -10.79 -17.01 -16.37
C PRO A 103 -9.84 -16.06 -17.10
N ALA A 104 -9.25 -15.05 -16.41
CA ALA A 104 -8.25 -14.18 -17.00
C ALA A 104 -7.01 -14.97 -17.46
N ALA A 105 -6.54 -15.90 -16.66
CA ALA A 105 -5.40 -16.76 -16.97
C ALA A 105 -5.72 -17.78 -18.07
N LEU A 106 -6.89 -18.41 -18.03
CA LEU A 106 -7.33 -19.38 -19.04
C LEU A 106 -7.49 -18.78 -20.43
N THR A 107 -7.87 -17.50 -20.51
CA THR A 107 -8.06 -16.80 -21.80
C THR A 107 -6.94 -15.83 -22.15
N ARG A 108 -5.89 -15.72 -21.32
CA ARG A 108 -4.84 -14.69 -21.40
C ARG A 108 -5.41 -13.29 -21.60
N SER A 109 -6.59 -13.02 -21.02
CA SER A 109 -7.27 -11.74 -21.16
C SER A 109 -6.74 -10.72 -20.17
N TYR A 110 -5.94 -9.76 -20.65
CA TYR A 110 -5.39 -8.69 -19.81
C TYR A 110 -6.48 -7.84 -19.14
N GLY A 111 -7.58 -7.56 -19.86
CA GLY A 111 -8.73 -6.82 -19.32
C GLY A 111 -9.37 -7.51 -18.12
N LEU A 112 -9.44 -8.85 -18.13
CA LEU A 112 -9.94 -9.61 -16.97
C LEU A 112 -8.97 -9.58 -15.79
N PHE A 113 -7.64 -9.62 -16.03
CA PHE A 113 -6.65 -9.42 -14.97
C PHE A 113 -6.81 -8.04 -14.31
N LEU A 114 -6.94 -6.96 -15.09
CA LEU A 114 -7.18 -5.62 -14.57
C LEU A 114 -8.51 -5.52 -13.79
N THR A 115 -9.55 -6.20 -14.26
CA THR A 115 -10.85 -6.26 -13.54
C THR A 115 -10.67 -6.96 -12.19
N GLY A 116 -9.97 -8.09 -12.14
CA GLY A 116 -9.67 -8.79 -10.89
C GLY A 116 -8.88 -7.91 -9.90
N LEU A 117 -7.89 -7.16 -10.39
CA LEU A 117 -7.12 -6.21 -9.60
C LEU A 117 -7.98 -5.07 -9.06
N PHE A 118 -8.87 -4.51 -9.87
CA PHE A 118 -9.80 -3.46 -9.44
C PHE A 118 -10.74 -3.95 -8.33
N PHE A 119 -11.30 -5.16 -8.46
CA PHE A 119 -12.12 -5.76 -7.39
C PHE A 119 -11.31 -6.02 -6.13
N THR A 120 -10.10 -6.54 -6.26
CA THR A 120 -9.20 -6.78 -5.13
C THR A 120 -8.86 -5.47 -4.41
N GLY A 121 -8.49 -4.42 -5.13
CA GLY A 121 -8.23 -3.09 -4.57
C GLY A 121 -9.48 -2.44 -3.98
N GLY A 122 -10.65 -2.63 -4.58
CA GLY A 122 -11.94 -2.13 -4.06
C GLY A 122 -12.33 -2.80 -2.74
N GLY A 123 -12.18 -4.13 -2.65
CA GLY A 123 -12.36 -4.86 -1.40
C GLY A 123 -11.36 -4.44 -0.32
N MET A 124 -10.10 -4.18 -0.72
CA MET A 124 -9.06 -3.65 0.15
C MET A 124 -9.42 -2.26 0.70
N THR A 125 -9.96 -1.39 -0.13
CA THR A 125 -10.42 -0.05 0.28
C THR A 125 -11.50 -0.15 1.37
N LEU A 126 -12.48 -1.01 1.18
CA LEU A 126 -13.54 -1.25 2.16
C LEU A 126 -12.98 -1.79 3.48
N LEU A 127 -12.08 -2.76 3.39
CA LEU A 127 -11.45 -3.39 4.54
C LEU A 127 -10.58 -2.39 5.32
N GLN A 128 -9.74 -1.59 4.66
CA GLN A 128 -8.91 -0.58 5.30
C GLN A 128 -9.73 0.56 5.93
N THR A 129 -10.83 0.95 5.28
CA THR A 129 -11.75 1.98 5.82
C THR A 129 -12.38 1.53 7.14
N ALA A 130 -12.59 0.23 7.34
CA ALA A 130 -13.07 -0.35 8.59
C ALA A 130 -11.96 -0.58 9.61
N VAL A 131 -10.83 -1.18 9.20
CA VAL A 131 -9.76 -1.66 10.10
C VAL A 131 -8.93 -0.51 10.68
N ASN A 132 -8.64 0.55 9.91
CA ASN A 132 -7.80 1.65 10.36
C ASN A 132 -8.40 2.43 11.56
N PRO A 133 -9.70 2.83 11.55
CA PRO A 133 -10.33 3.38 12.74
C PRO A 133 -10.44 2.36 13.86
N TYR A 134 -10.74 1.11 13.54
CA TYR A 134 -10.92 0.04 14.53
C TYR A 134 -9.68 -0.14 15.41
N ILE A 135 -8.46 -0.24 14.82
CA ILE A 135 -7.22 -0.38 15.60
C ILE A 135 -6.93 0.86 16.47
N THR A 136 -7.36 2.02 16.04
CA THR A 136 -7.20 3.27 16.80
C THR A 136 -8.09 3.27 18.06
N LEU A 137 -9.32 2.76 17.94
CA LEU A 137 -10.32 2.71 19.00
C LEU A 137 -10.16 1.49 19.93
N LEU A 138 -9.40 0.47 19.51
CA LEU A 138 -9.17 -0.75 20.26
C LEU A 138 -8.16 -0.51 21.41
N GLY A 139 -8.63 -0.13 22.60
CA GLY A 139 -7.81 0.07 23.81
C GLY A 139 -7.40 1.52 24.06
N PRO A 140 -6.50 1.78 25.02
CA PRO A 140 -6.18 3.13 25.49
C PRO A 140 -5.63 4.04 24.38
N GLU A 141 -6.10 5.28 24.30
CA GLU A 141 -5.69 6.27 23.31
C GLU A 141 -4.17 6.52 23.34
N LYS A 142 -3.57 6.58 24.53
CA LYS A 142 -2.12 6.79 24.74
C LYS A 142 -1.24 5.72 24.04
N SER A 143 -1.78 4.53 23.74
CA SER A 143 -1.05 3.45 23.08
C SER A 143 -1.46 3.25 21.60
N ALA A 144 -2.29 4.12 21.04
CA ALA A 144 -2.77 4.01 19.66
C ALA A 144 -1.61 4.02 18.63
N ALA A 145 -0.66 4.95 18.80
CA ALA A 145 0.52 5.03 17.94
C ALA A 145 1.34 3.72 17.92
N ARG A 146 1.54 3.09 19.09
CA ARG A 146 2.25 1.80 19.18
C ARG A 146 1.49 0.69 18.44
N ARG A 147 0.16 0.63 18.56
CA ARG A 147 -0.66 -0.36 17.83
C ARG A 147 -0.55 -0.17 16.33
N ILE A 148 -0.67 1.06 15.84
CA ILE A 148 -0.54 1.39 14.41
C ILE A 148 0.85 0.99 13.90
N SER A 149 1.92 1.25 14.67
CA SER A 149 3.28 0.86 14.30
C SER A 149 3.45 -0.66 14.19
N ILE A 150 2.87 -1.43 15.12
CA ILE A 150 2.89 -2.91 15.05
C ILE A 150 2.17 -3.38 13.78
N MET A 151 1.03 -2.78 13.44
CA MET A 151 0.31 -3.10 12.21
C MET A 151 1.14 -2.76 10.96
N GLY A 152 1.84 -1.63 10.97
CA GLY A 152 2.78 -1.25 9.91
C GLY A 152 3.89 -2.28 9.71
N VAL A 153 4.47 -2.79 10.79
CA VAL A 153 5.47 -3.87 10.72
C VAL A 153 4.86 -5.15 10.12
N CYS A 154 3.67 -5.59 10.57
CA CYS A 154 2.99 -6.74 9.99
C CYS A 154 2.78 -6.58 8.47
N ASN A 155 2.36 -5.39 8.03
CA ASN A 155 2.17 -5.06 6.63
C ASN A 155 3.49 -5.16 5.83
N LYS A 156 4.60 -4.62 6.34
CA LYS A 156 5.88 -4.62 5.62
C LYS A 156 6.53 -6.01 5.60
N VAL A 157 6.42 -6.79 6.67
CA VAL A 157 6.86 -8.21 6.67
C VAL A 157 6.15 -8.99 5.58
N ALA A 158 4.83 -8.86 5.48
CA ALA A 158 4.05 -9.52 4.44
C ALA A 158 4.43 -9.01 3.03
N GLY A 159 4.65 -7.70 2.92
CA GLY A 159 5.09 -7.08 1.66
C GLY A 159 6.44 -7.60 1.18
N ILE A 160 7.40 -7.85 2.09
CA ILE A 160 8.68 -8.48 1.74
C ILE A 160 8.48 -9.92 1.28
N LEU A 161 7.60 -10.67 1.96
CA LEU A 161 7.34 -12.08 1.65
C LEU A 161 6.56 -12.26 0.34
N ALA A 162 5.67 -11.33 -0.01
CA ALA A 162 4.79 -11.47 -1.16
C ALA A 162 5.54 -11.65 -2.49
N PRO A 163 6.49 -10.79 -2.91
CA PRO A 163 7.26 -10.99 -4.13
C PRO A 163 8.14 -12.25 -4.07
N LEU A 164 8.69 -12.58 -2.90
CA LEU A 164 9.51 -13.80 -2.74
C LEU A 164 8.69 -15.07 -2.94
N ILE A 165 7.53 -15.17 -2.29
CA ILE A 165 6.65 -16.34 -2.39
C ILE A 165 6.03 -16.42 -3.79
N MET A 166 5.36 -15.35 -4.23
CA MET A 166 4.66 -15.37 -5.52
C MET A 166 5.62 -15.45 -6.70
N GLY A 167 6.74 -14.74 -6.65
CA GLY A 167 7.78 -14.81 -7.69
C GLY A 167 8.35 -16.22 -7.82
N SER A 168 8.57 -16.92 -6.69
CA SER A 168 9.07 -18.31 -6.73
C SER A 168 8.06 -19.31 -7.32
N ILE A 169 6.76 -19.01 -7.23
CA ILE A 169 5.69 -19.90 -7.73
C ILE A 169 5.38 -19.57 -9.20
N ILE A 170 5.04 -18.30 -9.51
CA ILE A 170 4.53 -17.92 -10.82
C ILE A 170 5.64 -17.73 -11.87
N LEU A 171 6.85 -17.41 -11.44
CA LEU A 171 8.05 -17.27 -12.29
C LEU A 171 9.08 -18.34 -11.95
N LYS A 172 8.61 -19.57 -11.69
CA LYS A 172 9.51 -20.71 -11.48
C LYS A 172 10.27 -21.03 -12.77
N ASN A 173 11.61 -21.20 -12.66
CA ASN A 173 12.48 -21.50 -13.81
C ASN A 173 12.37 -20.48 -14.94
N SER A 174 12.22 -19.20 -14.62
CA SER A 174 12.12 -18.12 -15.61
C SER A 174 13.48 -17.58 -16.08
N GLY A 175 14.59 -18.15 -15.58
CA GLY A 175 15.93 -17.83 -16.06
C GLY A 175 16.08 -18.22 -17.52
N GLY A 176 16.29 -17.23 -18.41
CA GLY A 176 16.38 -17.45 -19.85
C GLY A 176 15.05 -17.53 -20.59
N LEU A 177 13.90 -17.40 -19.91
CA LEU A 177 12.57 -17.46 -20.54
C LEU A 177 12.44 -16.49 -21.73
N ILE A 178 12.96 -15.26 -21.60
CA ILE A 178 12.88 -14.24 -22.65
C ILE A 178 13.66 -14.70 -23.90
N ASP A 179 14.87 -15.24 -23.70
CA ASP A 179 15.72 -15.74 -24.80
C ASP A 179 15.13 -17.02 -25.42
N GLU A 180 14.48 -17.85 -24.60
CA GLU A 180 13.77 -19.05 -25.04
C GLU A 180 12.59 -18.68 -25.94
N LEU A 181 11.73 -17.76 -25.50
CA LEU A 181 10.58 -17.28 -26.27
C LEU A 181 10.99 -16.64 -27.61
N ALA A 182 12.13 -15.93 -27.65
CA ALA A 182 12.63 -15.30 -28.87
C ALA A 182 13.08 -16.29 -29.94
N LYS A 183 13.40 -17.55 -29.57
CA LYS A 183 13.85 -18.62 -30.48
C LYS A 183 12.73 -19.57 -30.90
N MET A 184 11.55 -19.48 -30.27
CA MET A 184 10.41 -20.36 -30.56
C MET A 184 9.65 -19.90 -31.80
N ASN A 185 9.02 -20.86 -32.48
CA ASN A 185 8.01 -20.54 -33.48
C ASN A 185 6.71 -20.07 -32.80
N GLU A 186 5.83 -19.39 -33.53
CA GLU A 186 4.59 -18.80 -32.99
C GLU A 186 3.72 -19.81 -32.23
N ALA A 187 3.58 -21.04 -32.69
CA ALA A 187 2.76 -22.06 -32.04
C ALA A 187 3.36 -22.49 -30.68
N ALA A 188 4.67 -22.74 -30.63
CA ALA A 188 5.38 -23.11 -29.41
C ALA A 188 5.43 -21.94 -28.42
N LYS A 189 5.65 -20.72 -28.93
CA LYS A 189 5.63 -19.49 -28.13
C LYS A 189 4.28 -19.30 -27.44
N ASN A 190 3.16 -19.40 -28.20
CA ASN A 190 1.83 -19.26 -27.63
C ASN A 190 1.55 -20.33 -26.58
N ALA A 191 1.89 -21.60 -26.82
CA ALA A 191 1.74 -22.66 -25.84
C ALA A 191 2.52 -22.37 -24.53
N ARG A 192 3.75 -21.83 -24.66
CA ARG A 192 4.59 -21.48 -23.52
C ARG A 192 4.04 -20.28 -22.75
N LEU A 193 3.48 -19.28 -23.45
CA LEU A 193 2.82 -18.13 -22.83
C LEU A 193 1.50 -18.52 -22.13
N ASP A 194 0.75 -19.50 -22.68
CA ASP A 194 -0.45 -20.05 -22.02
C ASP A 194 -0.06 -20.80 -20.74
N GLU A 195 0.99 -21.63 -20.79
CA GLU A 195 1.52 -22.30 -19.59
C GLU A 195 1.93 -21.27 -18.53
N LEU A 196 2.65 -20.22 -18.92
CA LEU A 196 3.01 -19.13 -18.02
C LEU A 196 1.77 -18.46 -17.45
N SER A 197 0.79 -18.13 -18.30
CA SER A 197 -0.47 -17.51 -17.83
C SER A 197 -1.21 -18.36 -16.81
N HIS A 198 -1.21 -19.68 -16.97
CA HIS A 198 -1.85 -20.62 -16.06
C HIS A 198 -1.16 -20.71 -14.68
N ALA A 199 0.11 -20.32 -14.57
CA ALA A 199 0.88 -20.43 -13.33
C ALA A 199 0.27 -19.63 -12.15
N VAL A 200 -0.53 -18.60 -12.42
CA VAL A 200 -1.22 -17.82 -11.37
C VAL A 200 -2.48 -18.49 -10.83
N ILE A 201 -3.06 -19.46 -11.53
CA ILE A 201 -4.38 -20.03 -11.19
C ILE A 201 -4.36 -20.61 -9.76
N MET A 202 -3.43 -21.53 -9.48
CA MET A 202 -3.37 -22.16 -8.17
C MET A 202 -3.08 -21.21 -7.02
N PRO A 203 -2.08 -20.29 -7.11
CA PRO A 203 -1.86 -19.27 -6.10
C PRO A 203 -3.09 -18.41 -5.83
N TYR A 204 -3.83 -18.00 -6.87
CA TYR A 204 -4.99 -17.13 -6.72
C TYR A 204 -6.22 -17.88 -6.20
N ILE A 205 -6.40 -19.17 -6.50
CA ILE A 205 -7.40 -20.04 -5.85
C ILE A 205 -7.11 -20.12 -4.35
N PHE A 206 -5.85 -20.33 -3.98
CA PHE A 206 -5.44 -20.42 -2.57
C PHE A 206 -5.66 -19.10 -1.84
N LEU A 207 -5.30 -17.96 -2.45
CA LEU A 207 -5.57 -16.63 -1.90
C LEU A 207 -7.08 -16.39 -1.74
N ALA A 208 -7.89 -16.73 -2.75
CA ALA A 208 -9.34 -16.60 -2.68
C ALA A 208 -9.92 -17.43 -1.54
N ALA A 209 -9.46 -18.68 -1.37
CA ALA A 209 -9.90 -19.54 -0.29
C ALA A 209 -9.54 -18.98 1.10
N ILE A 210 -8.33 -18.46 1.28
CA ILE A 210 -7.91 -17.79 2.53
C ILE A 210 -8.80 -16.58 2.80
N LEU A 211 -8.98 -15.69 1.83
CA LEU A 211 -9.77 -14.48 1.99
C LEU A 211 -11.24 -14.78 2.31
N PHE A 212 -11.82 -15.77 1.62
CA PHE A 212 -13.19 -16.21 1.86
C PHE A 212 -13.34 -16.85 3.25
N SER A 213 -12.40 -17.70 3.66
CA SER A 213 -12.38 -18.27 4.99
C SER A 213 -12.32 -17.20 6.07
N LEU A 214 -11.46 -16.19 5.88
CA LEU A 214 -11.35 -15.06 6.80
C LEU A 214 -12.61 -14.19 6.81
N ALA A 215 -13.28 -14.01 5.66
CA ALA A 215 -14.56 -13.30 5.58
C ALA A 215 -15.66 -13.99 6.43
N ILE A 216 -15.60 -15.30 6.52
CA ILE A 216 -16.49 -16.09 7.40
C ILE A 216 -16.03 -16.01 8.86
N LEU A 217 -14.75 -16.29 9.12
CA LEU A 217 -14.20 -16.35 10.48
C LEU A 217 -14.34 -15.05 11.25
N ILE A 218 -14.22 -13.88 10.59
CA ILE A 218 -14.35 -12.58 11.27
C ILE A 218 -15.73 -12.39 11.89
N ARG A 219 -16.78 -12.97 11.30
CA ARG A 219 -18.14 -12.91 11.84
C ARG A 219 -18.29 -13.66 13.17
N TYR A 220 -17.44 -14.67 13.38
CA TYR A 220 -17.41 -15.50 14.60
C TYR A 220 -16.32 -15.07 15.59
N ALA A 221 -15.50 -14.06 15.23
CA ALA A 221 -14.37 -13.64 16.05
C ALA A 221 -14.76 -12.91 17.34
N HIS A 222 -16.06 -12.59 17.53
CA HIS A 222 -16.59 -11.84 18.70
C HIS A 222 -15.83 -10.53 18.95
N LEU A 223 -15.42 -9.84 17.85
CA LEU A 223 -14.82 -8.52 17.96
C LEU A 223 -15.87 -7.52 18.46
N PRO A 224 -15.51 -6.60 19.39
CA PRO A 224 -16.43 -5.58 19.83
C PRO A 224 -16.88 -4.71 18.67
N GLU A 225 -18.19 -4.58 18.48
CA GLU A 225 -18.72 -3.75 17.39
C GLU A 225 -18.60 -2.28 17.76
N ILE A 226 -17.75 -1.56 17.04
CA ILE A 226 -17.55 -0.13 17.20
C ILE A 226 -18.46 0.58 16.20
N LYS A 227 -19.49 1.27 16.72
CA LYS A 227 -20.38 2.05 15.86
C LYS A 227 -19.61 3.22 15.27
N SER A 228 -19.54 3.29 13.94
CA SER A 228 -19.04 4.47 13.25
C SER A 228 -20.09 5.58 13.30
N GLU A 229 -19.83 6.64 14.05
CA GLU A 229 -20.69 7.85 14.05
C GLU A 229 -20.48 8.73 12.81
N ALA A 230 -19.65 8.30 11.88
CA ALA A 230 -19.33 9.06 10.68
C ALA A 230 -20.55 9.14 9.74
N LYS A 231 -21.06 10.34 9.47
CA LYS A 231 -22.04 10.59 8.41
C LYS A 231 -21.41 10.40 7.01
N PRO A 232 -22.22 10.19 5.93
CA PRO A 232 -21.68 9.95 4.57
C PRO A 232 -20.66 11.00 4.14
N VAL A 233 -19.60 10.55 3.46
CA VAL A 233 -18.50 11.40 2.96
C VAL A 233 -18.97 12.46 1.97
N ALA A 234 -20.11 12.22 1.30
CA ALA A 234 -20.71 13.14 0.31
C ALA A 234 -21.01 14.56 0.83
N SER A 235 -20.89 14.82 2.14
CA SER A 235 -21.18 16.10 2.76
C SER A 235 -20.02 16.71 3.56
N LEU A 236 -18.75 16.49 3.16
CA LEU A 236 -17.68 17.32 3.70
C LEU A 236 -17.74 18.69 3.02
N GLU A 237 -18.56 19.57 3.59
CA GLU A 237 -18.55 20.98 3.21
C GLU A 237 -17.25 21.61 3.68
N LEU A 238 -16.26 21.61 2.81
CA LEU A 238 -15.01 22.37 2.99
C LEU A 238 -15.29 23.88 3.03
N SER A 239 -16.49 24.31 2.64
CA SER A 239 -16.93 25.69 2.60
C SER A 239 -17.06 26.35 3.96
N GLY A 240 -17.32 25.58 5.03
CA GLY A 240 -17.44 26.09 6.41
C GLY A 240 -16.16 25.99 7.25
N LEU A 241 -15.04 25.52 6.69
CA LEU A 241 -13.77 25.44 7.40
C LEU A 241 -13.01 26.75 7.35
N ASP A 242 -12.29 27.02 8.47
CA ASP A 242 -11.26 28.07 8.47
C ASP A 242 -10.34 27.91 7.25
N PRO A 243 -10.10 29.00 6.48
CA PRO A 243 -9.26 28.96 5.27
C PRO A 243 -7.87 28.34 5.53
N ALA A 244 -7.29 28.52 6.71
CA ALA A 244 -5.99 27.93 7.07
C ALA A 244 -6.08 26.41 7.22
N ILE A 245 -7.12 25.90 7.89
CA ILE A 245 -7.38 24.45 8.06
C ILE A 245 -7.68 23.82 6.69
N LYS A 246 -8.52 24.45 5.88
CA LYS A 246 -8.82 24.01 4.52
C LYS A 246 -7.57 23.88 3.67
N LYS A 247 -6.70 24.93 3.68
CA LYS A 247 -5.43 24.93 2.96
C LYS A 247 -4.51 23.82 3.43
N GLN A 248 -4.39 23.62 4.76
CA GLN A 248 -3.58 22.56 5.34
C GLN A 248 -4.07 21.18 4.92
N PHE A 249 -5.39 20.96 4.92
CA PHE A 249 -6.01 19.70 4.51
C PHE A 249 -5.75 19.39 3.04
N ILE A 250 -5.91 20.37 2.13
CA ILE A 250 -5.64 20.20 0.69
C ILE A 250 -4.16 19.90 0.46
N LEU A 251 -3.26 20.63 1.13
CA LEU A 251 -1.82 20.33 1.03
C LEU A 251 -1.48 18.95 1.58
N GLY A 252 -2.15 18.52 2.66
CA GLY A 252 -2.02 17.18 3.22
C GLY A 252 -2.49 16.08 2.26
N PHE A 253 -3.63 16.29 1.59
CA PHE A 253 -4.12 15.40 0.53
C PHE A 253 -3.09 15.25 -0.60
N THR A 254 -2.56 16.38 -1.09
CA THR A 254 -1.52 16.38 -2.13
C THR A 254 -0.24 15.71 -1.64
N ALA A 255 0.12 15.90 -0.35
CA ALA A 255 1.27 15.22 0.23
C ALA A 255 1.06 13.69 0.31
N ILE A 256 -0.12 13.21 0.67
CA ILE A 256 -0.46 11.78 0.63
C ILE A 256 -0.36 11.25 -0.80
N PHE A 257 -0.89 11.98 -1.78
CA PHE A 257 -0.80 11.60 -3.19
C PHE A 257 0.65 11.37 -3.64
N PHE A 258 1.53 12.32 -3.39
CA PHE A 258 2.94 12.18 -3.77
C PHE A 258 3.69 11.16 -2.91
N ALA A 259 3.38 11.03 -1.62
CA ALA A 259 4.03 10.05 -0.74
C ALA A 259 3.72 8.61 -1.18
N VAL A 260 2.44 8.30 -1.40
CA VAL A 260 2.03 6.97 -1.86
C VAL A 260 2.51 6.73 -3.28
N GLY A 261 2.47 7.75 -4.14
CA GLY A 261 3.01 7.65 -5.49
C GLY A 261 4.50 7.31 -5.51
N ALA A 262 5.32 7.96 -4.67
CA ALA A 262 6.74 7.66 -4.55
C ALA A 262 7.01 6.27 -3.94
N GLU A 263 6.22 5.87 -2.93
CA GLU A 263 6.30 4.56 -2.31
C GLU A 263 6.02 3.45 -3.31
N VAL A 264 4.88 3.52 -3.99
CA VAL A 264 4.44 2.50 -4.96
C VAL A 264 5.37 2.47 -6.17
N LEU A 265 5.76 3.63 -6.69
CA LEU A 265 6.70 3.70 -7.79
C LEU A 265 8.02 3.02 -7.44
N SER A 266 8.61 3.32 -6.28
CA SER A 266 9.88 2.70 -5.86
C SER A 266 9.79 1.19 -5.62
N GLY A 267 8.62 0.65 -5.30
CA GLY A 267 8.41 -0.79 -5.11
C GLY A 267 8.06 -1.52 -6.40
N ASP A 268 7.04 -1.03 -7.10
CA ASP A 268 6.46 -1.74 -8.25
C ASP A 268 7.31 -1.64 -9.53
N THR A 269 8.17 -0.61 -9.65
CA THR A 269 9.08 -0.49 -10.81
C THR A 269 10.33 -1.34 -10.70
N MET A 270 10.69 -1.81 -9.49
CA MET A 270 11.96 -2.49 -9.24
C MET A 270 12.20 -3.69 -10.14
N GLY A 271 11.19 -4.53 -10.40
CA GLY A 271 11.30 -5.70 -11.25
C GLY A 271 11.68 -5.31 -12.69
N ASN A 272 10.90 -4.43 -13.32
CA ASN A 272 11.18 -3.97 -14.67
C ASN A 272 12.48 -3.17 -14.77
N TYR A 273 12.80 -2.38 -13.76
CA TYR A 273 14.06 -1.65 -13.73
C TYR A 273 15.28 -2.57 -13.56
N GLY A 274 15.11 -3.68 -12.84
CA GLY A 274 16.12 -4.75 -12.79
C GLY A 274 16.37 -5.39 -14.17
N LEU A 275 15.31 -5.71 -14.91
CA LEU A 275 15.40 -6.20 -16.28
C LEU A 275 16.08 -5.20 -17.22
N TYR A 276 15.70 -3.91 -17.11
CA TYR A 276 16.34 -2.83 -17.86
C TYR A 276 17.86 -2.74 -17.61
N ASN A 277 18.30 -3.02 -16.37
CA ASN A 277 19.72 -3.06 -16.00
C ASN A 277 20.41 -4.42 -16.32
N GLY A 278 19.77 -5.29 -17.09
CA GLY A 278 20.35 -6.56 -17.56
C GLY A 278 20.29 -7.71 -16.54
N LEU A 279 19.52 -7.57 -15.46
CA LEU A 279 19.32 -8.68 -14.52
C LEU A 279 18.38 -9.71 -15.11
N SER A 280 18.61 -10.98 -14.79
CA SER A 280 17.70 -12.05 -15.17
C SER A 280 16.33 -11.89 -14.51
N LEU A 281 15.28 -12.45 -15.12
CA LEU A 281 13.93 -12.45 -14.57
C LEU A 281 13.86 -13.14 -13.20
N ASP A 282 14.72 -14.14 -12.96
CA ASP A 282 14.83 -14.83 -11.67
C ASP A 282 15.29 -13.90 -10.52
N LEU A 283 16.13 -12.93 -10.80
CA LEU A 283 16.52 -11.92 -9.83
C LEU A 283 15.46 -10.79 -9.75
N ALA A 284 15.00 -10.34 -10.91
CA ALA A 284 14.08 -9.22 -11.04
C ALA A 284 12.74 -9.43 -10.29
N LYS A 285 12.21 -10.66 -10.30
CA LYS A 285 10.93 -11.03 -9.65
C LYS A 285 10.85 -10.77 -8.15
N SER A 286 12.00 -10.68 -7.47
CA SER A 286 12.09 -10.49 -6.01
C SER A 286 12.62 -9.11 -5.59
N LEU A 287 12.97 -8.24 -6.52
CA LEU A 287 13.64 -6.97 -6.22
C LEU A 287 12.79 -6.01 -5.38
N THR A 288 11.47 -6.01 -5.53
CA THR A 288 10.53 -5.24 -4.70
C THR A 288 10.75 -5.50 -3.20
N SER A 289 11.12 -6.73 -2.82
CA SER A 289 11.39 -7.09 -1.43
C SER A 289 12.54 -6.30 -0.81
N TYR A 290 13.54 -5.88 -1.60
CA TYR A 290 14.65 -5.06 -1.09
C TYR A 290 14.20 -3.63 -0.76
N THR A 291 13.34 -3.03 -1.57
CA THR A 291 12.74 -1.71 -1.28
C THR A 291 11.91 -1.78 0.01
N LEU A 292 11.13 -2.84 0.17
CA LEU A 292 10.30 -3.03 1.37
C LEU A 292 11.12 -3.35 2.61
N ALA A 293 12.26 -4.07 2.46
CA ALA A 293 13.20 -4.29 3.55
C ALA A 293 13.85 -2.97 4.01
N ALA A 294 14.29 -2.12 3.08
CA ALA A 294 14.79 -0.78 3.39
C ALA A 294 13.71 0.06 4.08
N MET A 295 12.45 -0.04 3.64
CA MET A 295 11.32 0.65 4.26
C MET A 295 11.05 0.14 5.68
N MET A 296 11.11 -1.17 5.90
CA MET A 296 10.98 -1.77 7.24
C MET A 296 12.07 -1.27 8.18
N ILE A 297 13.32 -1.20 7.72
CA ILE A 297 14.42 -0.61 8.49
C ILE A 297 14.10 0.85 8.86
N GLY A 298 13.56 1.63 7.94
CA GLY A 298 13.12 3.00 8.18
C GLY A 298 12.03 3.08 9.26
N TYR A 299 11.01 2.21 9.21
CA TYR A 299 9.98 2.14 10.25
C TYR A 299 10.55 1.78 11.62
N LEU A 300 11.42 0.75 11.71
CA LEU A 300 12.03 0.34 12.96
C LEU A 300 12.92 1.45 13.54
N THR A 301 13.71 2.10 12.68
CA THR A 301 14.51 3.27 13.06
C THR A 301 13.63 4.40 13.58
N GLY A 302 12.53 4.71 12.89
CA GLY A 302 11.57 5.72 13.30
C GLY A 302 10.95 5.43 14.67
N ILE A 303 10.53 4.18 14.93
CA ILE A 303 9.99 3.76 16.22
C ILE A 303 11.00 3.96 17.36
N TRP A 304 12.28 3.73 17.09
CA TRP A 304 13.32 3.88 18.09
C TRP A 304 13.75 5.33 18.32
N VAL A 305 13.78 6.13 17.25
CA VAL A 305 14.31 7.51 17.25
C VAL A 305 13.25 8.55 17.64
N ILE A 306 11.98 8.31 17.24
CA ILE A 306 10.86 9.25 17.49
C ILE A 306 10.06 8.80 18.74
N PRO A 307 9.70 9.68 19.68
CA PRO A 307 10.06 11.11 19.77
C PRO A 307 11.37 11.35 20.55
N LYS A 308 12.07 10.28 20.95
CA LYS A 308 13.17 10.34 21.93
C LYS A 308 14.32 11.27 21.54
N TYR A 309 14.73 11.23 20.27
CA TYR A 309 15.90 11.96 19.76
C TYR A 309 15.50 13.06 18.76
N ILE A 310 14.45 12.83 17.96
CA ILE A 310 13.97 13.81 16.98
C ILE A 310 12.44 13.87 16.98
N SER A 311 11.87 15.02 16.60
CA SER A 311 10.42 15.12 16.38
C SER A 311 10.01 14.39 15.11
N GLN A 312 8.76 13.96 15.04
CA GLN A 312 8.17 13.37 13.84
C GLN A 312 8.31 14.31 12.64
N GLN A 313 8.18 15.60 12.84
CA GLN A 313 8.32 16.63 11.82
C GLN A 313 9.76 16.71 11.29
N LYS A 314 10.76 16.60 12.17
CA LYS A 314 12.17 16.56 11.77
C LYS A 314 12.49 15.29 10.99
N ALA A 315 11.93 14.14 11.39
CA ALA A 315 12.06 12.89 10.64
C ALA A 315 11.47 13.02 9.25
N PHE A 316 10.29 13.60 9.09
CA PHE A 316 9.67 13.87 7.80
C PHE A 316 10.54 14.75 6.89
N TYR A 317 11.10 15.83 7.45
CA TYR A 317 12.01 16.72 6.73
C TYR A 317 13.27 16.00 6.24
N ILE A 318 13.89 15.17 7.10
CA ILE A 318 15.08 14.36 6.75
C ILE A 318 14.72 13.34 5.66
N SER A 319 13.60 12.65 5.78
CA SER A 319 13.12 11.68 4.80
C SER A 319 12.88 12.32 3.43
N SER A 320 12.32 13.54 3.40
CA SER A 320 12.11 14.28 2.14
C SER A 320 13.44 14.64 1.45
N TRP A 321 14.44 15.09 2.21
CA TRP A 321 15.78 15.35 1.68
C TRP A 321 16.46 14.07 1.19
N LEU A 322 16.36 12.99 1.98
CA LEU A 322 16.91 11.68 1.59
C LEU A 322 16.29 11.23 0.26
N GLY A 323 14.97 11.40 0.08
CA GLY A 323 14.29 11.08 -1.18
C GLY A 323 14.84 11.88 -2.37
N ILE A 324 15.09 13.19 -2.21
CA ILE A 324 15.70 14.02 -3.27
C ILE A 324 17.10 13.50 -3.61
N ILE A 325 17.96 13.33 -2.60
CA ILE A 325 19.34 12.91 -2.79
C ILE A 325 19.40 11.55 -3.48
N VAL A 326 18.63 10.58 -2.97
CA VAL A 326 18.58 9.22 -3.53
C VAL A 326 18.04 9.25 -4.97
N THR A 327 17.04 10.07 -5.27
CA THR A 327 16.52 10.22 -6.64
C THR A 327 17.59 10.77 -7.60
N VAL A 328 18.36 11.77 -7.16
CA VAL A 328 19.49 12.29 -7.97
C VAL A 328 20.54 11.18 -8.19
N LEU A 329 20.85 10.39 -7.16
CA LEU A 329 21.78 9.27 -7.29
C LEU A 329 21.27 8.19 -8.26
N ILE A 330 19.96 7.91 -8.29
CA ILE A 330 19.37 6.98 -9.27
C ILE A 330 19.67 7.47 -10.70
N ILE A 331 19.53 8.75 -10.97
CA ILE A 331 19.72 9.33 -12.31
C ILE A 331 21.18 9.34 -12.73
N VAL A 332 22.09 9.59 -11.79
CA VAL A 332 23.52 9.80 -12.10
C VAL A 332 24.32 8.49 -12.08
N LEU A 333 24.00 7.55 -11.20
CA LEU A 333 24.75 6.31 -11.06
C LEU A 333 24.34 5.27 -12.10
N PRO A 334 25.29 4.51 -12.70
CA PRO A 334 24.94 3.49 -13.68
C PRO A 334 24.59 2.13 -13.05
N GLY A 335 23.80 1.33 -13.76
CA GLY A 335 23.62 -0.09 -13.54
C GLY A 335 23.10 -0.44 -12.13
N ILE A 336 23.74 -1.43 -11.51
CA ILE A 336 23.33 -1.96 -10.19
C ILE A 336 23.38 -0.91 -9.07
N ALA A 337 24.27 0.07 -9.16
CA ALA A 337 24.35 1.15 -8.17
C ALA A 337 23.08 2.02 -8.20
N SER A 338 22.57 2.33 -9.38
CA SER A 338 21.28 3.02 -9.55
C SER A 338 20.12 2.17 -9.00
N LEU A 339 20.10 0.89 -9.31
CA LEU A 339 19.08 -0.05 -8.81
C LEU A 339 19.08 -0.13 -7.28
N ALA A 340 20.27 -0.17 -6.65
CA ALA A 340 20.40 -0.15 -5.20
C ALA A 340 19.83 1.17 -4.60
N CYS A 341 20.01 2.30 -5.28
CA CYS A 341 19.41 3.56 -4.87
C CYS A 341 17.86 3.51 -4.95
N VAL A 342 17.26 2.84 -5.94
CA VAL A 342 15.80 2.65 -5.96
C VAL A 342 15.34 1.86 -4.73
N ALA A 343 16.06 0.82 -4.33
CA ALA A 343 15.76 0.11 -3.08
C ALA A 343 15.85 1.03 -1.85
N LEU A 344 16.86 1.92 -1.80
CA LEU A 344 17.04 2.89 -0.70
C LEU A 344 15.92 3.94 -0.62
N LEU A 345 15.15 4.18 -1.70
CA LEU A 345 13.94 5.02 -1.61
C LEU A 345 12.94 4.47 -0.58
N GLY A 346 12.92 3.17 -0.35
CA GLY A 346 12.11 2.57 0.72
C GLY A 346 12.40 3.21 2.08
N LEU A 347 13.68 3.45 2.41
CA LEU A 347 14.07 4.13 3.65
C LEU A 347 13.56 5.58 3.70
N ALA A 348 13.64 6.32 2.59
CA ALA A 348 13.12 7.68 2.48
C ALA A 348 11.59 7.74 2.63
N ASN A 349 10.87 6.76 2.07
CA ASN A 349 9.40 6.73 2.08
C ASN A 349 8.82 6.32 3.44
N ALA A 350 9.57 5.62 4.30
CA ALA A 350 9.06 5.02 5.53
C ALA A 350 8.39 6.03 6.49
N MET A 351 8.93 7.24 6.61
CA MET A 351 8.41 8.25 7.56
C MET A 351 7.41 9.23 6.94
N LEU A 352 7.14 9.14 5.64
CA LEU A 352 6.23 10.10 4.96
C LEU A 352 4.79 9.90 5.44
N TRP A 353 4.24 8.70 5.27
CA TRP A 353 2.85 8.42 5.65
C TRP A 353 2.56 8.69 7.14
N PRO A 354 3.35 8.18 8.11
CA PRO A 354 3.10 8.44 9.52
C PRO A 354 3.13 9.92 9.90
N ALA A 355 3.95 10.73 9.22
CA ALA A 355 4.09 12.14 9.50
C ALA A 355 3.00 13.00 8.85
N ILE A 356 2.63 12.70 7.61
CA ILE A 356 1.66 13.49 6.83
C ILE A 356 0.26 13.33 7.41
N TRP A 357 -0.14 12.11 7.78
CA TRP A 357 -1.51 11.79 8.18
C TRP A 357 -2.02 12.62 9.36
N PRO A 358 -1.34 12.67 10.52
CA PRO A 358 -1.76 13.50 11.64
C PRO A 358 -1.70 15.00 11.32
N GLN A 359 -0.70 15.43 10.54
CA GLN A 359 -0.55 16.83 10.16
C GLN A 359 -1.71 17.30 9.26
N ALA A 360 -2.15 16.48 8.33
CA ALA A 360 -3.25 16.79 7.41
C ALA A 360 -4.60 16.92 8.13
N LEU A 361 -4.80 16.15 9.20
CA LEU A 361 -6.04 16.12 9.97
C LEU A 361 -6.06 17.14 11.12
N LYS A 362 -4.93 17.81 11.40
CA LYS A 362 -4.82 18.78 12.52
C LYS A 362 -5.78 19.94 12.34
N GLY A 363 -6.53 20.26 13.40
CA GLY A 363 -7.52 21.35 13.41
C GLY A 363 -8.93 20.94 12.98
N LEU A 364 -9.11 19.70 12.49
CA LEU A 364 -10.45 19.16 12.23
C LEU A 364 -11.12 18.70 13.53
N THR A 365 -12.41 18.96 13.67
CA THR A 365 -13.20 18.39 14.76
C THR A 365 -13.30 16.87 14.65
N THR A 366 -13.60 16.15 15.74
CA THR A 366 -13.71 14.70 15.75
C THR A 366 -14.65 14.16 14.66
N LYS A 367 -15.79 14.82 14.43
CA LYS A 367 -16.73 14.46 13.35
C LYS A 367 -16.14 14.66 11.95
N MET A 368 -15.34 15.72 11.76
CA MET A 368 -14.70 16.04 10.48
C MET A 368 -13.46 15.20 10.23
N THR A 369 -12.76 14.76 11.27
CA THR A 369 -11.58 13.90 11.16
C THR A 369 -11.91 12.58 10.46
N ALA A 370 -13.02 11.93 10.81
CA ALA A 370 -13.43 10.68 10.16
C ALA A 370 -13.71 10.87 8.66
N ARG A 371 -14.36 11.98 8.28
CA ARG A 371 -14.61 12.32 6.87
C ARG A 371 -13.34 12.73 6.14
N GLY A 372 -12.52 13.56 6.80
CA GLY A 372 -11.21 13.96 6.28
C GLY A 372 -10.31 12.76 6.00
N SER A 373 -10.30 11.77 6.90
CA SER A 373 -9.55 10.53 6.72
C SER A 373 -10.01 9.76 5.48
N ALA A 374 -11.31 9.67 5.23
CA ALA A 374 -11.83 9.00 4.03
C ALA A 374 -11.43 9.74 2.74
N ILE A 375 -11.40 11.09 2.75
CA ILE A 375 -10.89 11.86 1.61
C ILE A 375 -9.39 11.67 1.44
N LEU A 376 -8.61 11.66 2.52
CA LEU A 376 -7.17 11.42 2.45
C LEU A 376 -6.84 10.05 1.83
N ILE A 377 -7.67 9.02 2.08
CA ILE A 377 -7.53 7.70 1.44
C ILE A 377 -7.63 7.82 -0.09
N MET A 378 -8.45 8.73 -0.63
CA MET A 378 -8.50 8.96 -2.08
C MET A 378 -7.14 9.44 -2.64
N GLY A 379 -6.29 10.06 -1.83
CA GLY A 379 -4.93 10.44 -2.19
C GLY A 379 -4.02 9.24 -2.53
N ILE A 380 -4.41 8.01 -2.15
CA ILE A 380 -3.75 6.77 -2.57
C ILE A 380 -3.75 6.61 -4.10
N ALA A 381 -4.60 7.36 -4.84
CA ALA A 381 -4.51 7.50 -6.29
C ALA A 381 -3.12 7.88 -6.82
N GLY A 382 -2.27 8.49 -6.00
CA GLY A 382 -0.86 8.72 -6.33
C GLY A 382 -0.14 7.43 -6.72
N GLY A 383 -0.46 6.32 -6.03
CA GLY A 383 0.05 4.98 -6.37
C GLY A 383 -0.45 4.44 -7.72
N ALA A 384 -1.61 4.91 -8.21
CA ALA A 384 -2.08 4.59 -9.54
C ALA A 384 -1.38 5.44 -10.62
N LEU A 385 -1.33 6.73 -10.40
CA LEU A 385 -0.95 7.68 -11.45
C LEU A 385 0.56 7.84 -11.60
N MET A 386 1.33 7.85 -10.52
CA MET A 386 2.78 8.10 -10.62
C MET A 386 3.55 6.97 -11.34
N PRO A 387 3.32 5.67 -11.09
CA PRO A 387 3.96 4.61 -11.88
C PRO A 387 3.54 4.65 -13.36
N LEU A 388 2.29 4.99 -13.65
CA LEU A 388 1.82 5.14 -15.02
C LEU A 388 2.48 6.33 -15.73
N CYS A 389 2.58 7.48 -15.06
CA CYS A 389 3.31 8.64 -15.59
C CYS A 389 4.81 8.35 -15.76
N TYR A 390 5.41 7.61 -14.82
CA TYR A 390 6.80 7.13 -14.94
C TYR A 390 6.98 6.29 -16.20
N SER A 391 6.11 5.29 -16.41
CA SER A 391 6.23 4.40 -17.56
C SER A 391 6.03 5.12 -18.90
N TRP A 392 5.09 6.07 -18.93
CA TRP A 392 4.91 6.95 -20.09
C TRP A 392 6.16 7.79 -20.35
N LEU A 393 6.73 8.41 -19.32
CA LEU A 393 7.94 9.22 -19.44
C LEU A 393 9.14 8.36 -19.88
N ALA A 394 9.26 7.13 -19.37
CA ALA A 394 10.32 6.19 -19.70
C ALA A 394 10.40 5.85 -21.22
N GLN A 395 9.29 5.92 -21.93
CA GLN A 395 9.25 5.73 -23.39
C GLN A 395 10.00 6.83 -24.15
N TYR A 396 10.04 8.05 -23.60
CA TYR A 396 10.66 9.20 -24.27
C TYR A 396 12.11 9.44 -23.84
N ILE A 397 12.46 9.12 -22.59
CA ILE A 397 13.80 9.44 -22.07
C ILE A 397 14.62 8.24 -21.59
N ASN A 398 14.08 7.20 -21.14
CA ASN A 398 14.51 5.88 -20.65
C ASN A 398 14.07 5.63 -19.19
N ASN A 399 14.13 4.37 -18.76
CA ASN A 399 13.66 3.95 -17.44
C ASN A 399 14.44 4.60 -16.28
N GLN A 400 15.73 4.84 -16.43
CA GLN A 400 16.54 5.47 -15.40
C GLN A 400 16.18 6.95 -15.21
N ASN A 401 16.16 7.71 -16.29
CA ASN A 401 15.88 9.16 -16.24
C ASN A 401 14.41 9.44 -15.90
N ALA A 402 13.49 8.51 -16.15
CA ALA A 402 12.08 8.66 -15.80
C ALA A 402 11.85 8.81 -14.28
N TYR A 403 12.79 8.36 -13.44
CA TYR A 403 12.74 8.62 -11.99
C TYR A 403 12.81 10.12 -11.64
N THR A 404 13.14 11.01 -12.57
CA THR A 404 13.04 12.47 -12.38
C THR A 404 11.66 12.92 -11.92
N ILE A 405 10.59 12.16 -12.21
CA ILE A 405 9.22 12.41 -11.74
C ILE A 405 9.13 12.46 -10.20
N LEU A 406 10.05 11.81 -9.48
CA LEU A 406 10.10 11.83 -8.02
C LEU A 406 10.65 13.15 -7.45
N ILE A 407 11.43 13.90 -8.22
CA ILE A 407 12.04 15.16 -7.76
C ILE A 407 10.96 16.15 -7.33
N PRO A 408 9.98 16.56 -8.17
CA PRO A 408 8.91 17.44 -7.74
C PRO A 408 8.08 16.87 -6.59
N ALA A 409 7.88 15.54 -6.54
CA ALA A 409 7.15 14.91 -5.47
C ALA A 409 7.86 15.09 -4.10
N TYR A 410 9.18 14.83 -4.03
CA TYR A 410 9.94 15.02 -2.79
C TYR A 410 10.15 16.51 -2.45
N PHE A 411 10.27 17.40 -3.42
CA PHE A 411 10.27 18.84 -3.16
C PHE A 411 8.95 19.31 -2.54
N PHE A 412 7.82 18.77 -3.00
CA PHE A 412 6.54 19.05 -2.37
C PHE A 412 6.49 18.52 -0.93
N GLN A 413 7.01 17.32 -0.67
CA GLN A 413 7.13 16.76 0.68
C GLN A 413 7.98 17.66 1.59
N LEU A 414 9.12 18.13 1.07
CA LEU A 414 10.01 19.06 1.77
C LEU A 414 9.30 20.38 2.14
N TYR A 415 8.58 20.96 1.18
CA TYR A 415 7.78 22.14 1.41
C TYR A 415 6.70 21.92 2.47
N TYR A 416 5.94 20.81 2.38
CA TYR A 416 4.90 20.50 3.33
C TYR A 416 5.45 20.22 4.74
N SER A 417 6.59 19.53 4.84
CA SER A 417 7.29 19.28 6.09
C SER A 417 7.77 20.58 6.76
N SER A 418 8.25 21.57 5.97
CA SER A 418 8.73 22.84 6.53
C SER A 418 7.61 23.70 7.12
N LYS A 419 6.37 23.58 6.60
CA LYS A 419 5.21 24.28 7.15
C LYS A 419 4.80 23.73 8.53
N GLY A 420 4.92 22.43 8.76
CA GLY A 420 4.65 21.81 10.06
C GLY A 420 5.59 22.32 11.16
N LYS A 421 6.86 22.62 10.84
CA LYS A 421 7.82 23.19 11.80
C LYS A 421 7.38 24.55 12.37
N LYS A 422 6.74 25.40 11.56
CA LYS A 422 6.26 26.72 12.03
C LYS A 422 5.14 26.60 13.07
N HIS A 423 4.39 25.51 13.04
CA HIS A 423 3.28 25.25 13.99
C HIS A 423 3.73 24.57 15.29
N GLU A 424 4.88 23.89 15.32
CA GLU A 424 5.45 23.35 16.58
C GLU A 424 5.95 24.45 17.51
N ASN A 425 6.34 25.60 16.98
CA ASN A 425 6.88 26.75 17.73
C ASN A 425 5.80 27.73 18.22
N LEU A 426 4.51 27.46 17.95
CA LEU A 426 3.41 28.24 18.53
C LEU A 426 3.06 27.64 19.91
N PRO A 427 3.02 28.45 20.99
CA PRO A 427 2.62 27.94 22.29
C PRO A 427 1.22 27.34 22.20
N SER A 428 1.09 26.12 22.72
CA SER A 428 -0.19 25.44 22.83
C SER A 428 -1.13 26.35 23.65
N LEU A 429 -2.10 26.95 22.99
CA LEU A 429 -3.25 27.50 23.67
C LEU A 429 -3.95 26.32 24.38
N ARG A 430 -3.75 26.24 25.69
CA ARG A 430 -4.41 25.30 26.61
C ARG A 430 -5.89 25.57 26.66
#